data_d4c3545b27394015c23e6ae71393dc62
#
_entry.id   d4c3545b27394015c23e6ae71393dc62
#
_cell.length_a   1.000
_cell.length_b   1.000
_cell.length_c   1.000
_cell.angle_alpha   90.00
_cell.angle_beta   90.00
_cell.angle_gamma   90.00
#
_symmetry.space_group_name_H-M   'P 1'
#
loop_
_entity.id
_entity.type
_entity.pdbx_description
1 polymer ?
#
loop_
_entity_poly.entity_id
_entity_poly.type
_entity_poly.pdbx_seq_one_letter_code
_entity_poly.pdbx_strand_id
1 'polypeptide(L)'
;MSDTDPREIAAECFRKAYELQMAGDYQQAIDLYTKSIEAFPTAEAYTFRGWTYSFLGDYARAIAECREAIKVDPEFGNPYNDIGAYLIEQGKWDEAIPWFEKAMEAKRYEARCYPHFNLGRVYEHKHDWTRAKECYAKAYALDKRYTAALAGIRRLRATFN
;
A
#
# COMPACT_ATOMS: atom_id res chain seq x y z
N MET A 1 -36.56 -14.37 11.10
CA MET A 1 -35.36 -13.62 11.43
C MET A 1 -34.58 -13.50 10.14
N SER A 2 -34.38 -12.31 9.64
CA SER A 2 -33.52 -12.16 8.44
C SER A 2 -32.07 -12.39 8.89
N ASP A 3 -31.47 -13.50 8.47
CA ASP A 3 -30.05 -13.70 8.59
C ASP A 3 -29.37 -12.61 7.74
N THR A 4 -28.74 -11.64 8.39
CA THR A 4 -27.99 -10.59 7.70
C THR A 4 -26.85 -11.28 6.93
N ASP A 5 -26.72 -11.00 5.64
CA ASP A 5 -25.67 -11.59 4.81
C ASP A 5 -24.29 -11.30 5.44
N PRO A 6 -23.44 -12.32 5.67
CA PRO A 6 -22.08 -12.12 6.18
C PRO A 6 -21.28 -11.07 5.43
N ARG A 7 -21.53 -10.91 4.13
CA ARG A 7 -20.90 -9.88 3.30
C ARG A 7 -21.33 -8.46 3.70
N GLU A 8 -22.60 -8.28 4.06
CA GLU A 8 -23.10 -6.98 4.52
C GLU A 8 -22.51 -6.63 5.90
N ILE A 9 -22.43 -7.62 6.80
CA ILE A 9 -21.76 -7.45 8.10
C ILE A 9 -20.28 -7.07 7.89
N ALA A 10 -19.58 -7.77 7.02
CA ALA A 10 -18.18 -7.49 6.73
C ALA A 10 -17.99 -6.07 6.16
N ALA A 11 -18.83 -5.67 5.21
CA ALA A 11 -18.76 -4.34 4.60
C ALA A 11 -19.03 -3.23 5.61
N GLU A 12 -20.00 -3.39 6.49
CA GLU A 12 -20.32 -2.41 7.54
C GLU A 12 -19.18 -2.29 8.57
N CYS A 13 -18.62 -3.42 9.00
CA CYS A 13 -17.45 -3.42 9.90
C CYS A 13 -16.24 -2.75 9.23
N PHE A 14 -15.98 -3.05 7.96
CA PHE A 14 -14.89 -2.43 7.21
C PHE A 14 -15.06 -0.91 7.12
N ARG A 15 -16.24 -0.43 6.76
CA ARG A 15 -16.53 1.01 6.64
C ARG A 15 -16.26 1.74 7.97
N LYS A 16 -16.78 1.20 9.08
CA LYS A 16 -16.55 1.77 10.42
C LYS A 16 -15.07 1.70 10.83
N ALA A 17 -14.39 0.61 10.51
CA ALA A 17 -12.96 0.48 10.76
C ALA A 17 -12.15 1.55 10.04
N TYR A 18 -12.48 1.82 8.78
CA TYR A 18 -11.82 2.87 7.99
C TYR A 18 -12.04 4.27 8.59
N GLU A 19 -13.25 4.58 9.03
CA GLU A 19 -13.56 5.85 9.71
C GLU A 19 -12.70 6.03 10.98
N LEU A 20 -12.60 4.98 11.81
CA LEU A 20 -11.76 5.01 13.01
C LEU A 20 -10.27 5.11 12.69
N GLN A 21 -9.80 4.42 11.67
CA GLN A 21 -8.42 4.52 11.20
C GLN A 21 -8.09 5.96 10.79
N MET A 22 -8.97 6.60 10.04
CA MET A 22 -8.78 8.00 9.63
C MET A 22 -8.87 8.98 10.81
N ALA A 23 -9.58 8.64 11.86
CA ALA A 23 -9.65 9.40 13.11
C ALA A 23 -8.43 9.17 14.04
N GLY A 24 -7.57 8.18 13.74
CA GLY A 24 -6.43 7.80 14.56
C GLY A 24 -6.74 6.79 15.66
N ASP A 25 -7.96 6.26 15.71
CA ASP A 25 -8.38 5.25 16.68
C ASP A 25 -7.97 3.83 16.21
N TYR A 26 -6.66 3.63 16.08
CA TYR A 26 -6.09 2.45 15.42
C TYR A 26 -6.46 1.13 16.06
N GLN A 27 -6.53 1.04 17.40
CA GLN A 27 -6.88 -0.22 18.05
C GLN A 27 -8.34 -0.62 17.76
N GLN A 28 -9.27 0.33 17.83
CA GLN A 28 -10.66 0.07 17.50
C GLN A 28 -10.84 -0.25 16.01
N ALA A 29 -10.07 0.39 15.13
CA ALA A 29 -10.06 0.07 13.72
C ALA A 29 -9.62 -1.37 13.47
N ILE A 30 -8.53 -1.83 14.12
CA ILE A 30 -8.04 -3.22 14.04
C ILE A 30 -9.12 -4.20 14.48
N ASP A 31 -9.81 -3.92 15.60
CA ASP A 31 -10.86 -4.78 16.13
C ASP A 31 -12.04 -4.91 15.13
N LEU A 32 -12.42 -3.83 14.46
CA LEU A 32 -13.47 -3.84 13.46
C LEU A 32 -13.03 -4.48 12.12
N TYR A 33 -11.81 -4.27 11.67
CA TYR A 33 -11.27 -5.02 10.52
C TYR A 33 -11.23 -6.52 10.83
N THR A 34 -10.89 -6.90 12.06
CA THR A 34 -10.92 -8.29 12.49
C THR A 34 -12.33 -8.89 12.39
N LYS A 35 -13.34 -8.18 12.88
CA LYS A 35 -14.76 -8.59 12.75
C LYS A 35 -15.20 -8.68 11.29
N SER A 36 -14.74 -7.75 10.44
CA SER A 36 -14.99 -7.79 9.00
C SER A 36 -14.44 -9.08 8.38
N ILE A 37 -13.19 -9.43 8.69
CA ILE A 37 -12.53 -10.64 8.20
C ILE A 37 -13.20 -11.91 8.72
N GLU A 38 -13.60 -11.94 9.99
CA GLU A 38 -14.32 -13.08 10.60
C GLU A 38 -15.68 -13.31 9.94
N ALA A 39 -16.39 -12.24 9.58
CA ALA A 39 -17.66 -12.33 8.90
C ALA A 39 -17.51 -12.78 7.45
N PHE A 40 -16.63 -12.14 6.70
CA PHE A 40 -16.31 -12.49 5.31
C PHE A 40 -14.91 -11.96 4.93
N PRO A 41 -13.91 -12.85 4.77
CA PRO A 41 -12.54 -12.44 4.45
C PRO A 41 -12.45 -11.76 3.08
N THR A 42 -11.84 -10.56 3.04
CA THR A 42 -11.55 -9.82 1.81
C THR A 42 -10.10 -9.37 1.78
N ALA A 43 -9.51 -9.27 0.59
CA ALA A 43 -8.16 -8.76 0.43
C ALA A 43 -8.03 -7.31 0.93
N GLU A 44 -9.07 -6.52 0.75
CA GLU A 44 -9.16 -5.15 1.25
C GLU A 44 -9.07 -5.09 2.78
N ALA A 45 -9.83 -5.91 3.48
CA ALA A 45 -9.86 -5.89 4.94
C ALA A 45 -8.50 -6.26 5.55
N TYR A 46 -7.83 -7.28 5.01
CA TYR A 46 -6.46 -7.61 5.41
C TYR A 46 -5.48 -6.47 5.09
N THR A 47 -5.54 -5.89 3.89
CA THR A 47 -4.65 -4.81 3.47
C THR A 47 -4.79 -3.59 4.37
N PHE A 48 -6.01 -3.18 4.66
CA PHE A 48 -6.27 -2.00 5.50
C PHE A 48 -5.96 -2.26 6.98
N ARG A 49 -6.17 -3.47 7.49
CA ARG A 49 -5.70 -3.83 8.83
C ARG A 49 -4.17 -3.79 8.89
N GLY A 50 -3.48 -4.27 7.85
CA GLY A 50 -2.04 -4.14 7.69
C GLY A 50 -1.58 -2.68 7.68
N TRP A 51 -2.27 -1.83 6.94
CA TRP A 51 -2.00 -0.39 6.92
C TRP A 51 -2.19 0.23 8.31
N THR A 52 -3.18 -0.21 9.06
CA THR A 52 -3.38 0.25 10.44
C THR A 52 -2.21 -0.17 11.34
N TYR A 53 -1.71 -1.40 11.22
CA TYR A 53 -0.49 -1.82 11.94
C TYR A 53 0.74 -0.98 11.57
N SER A 54 0.86 -0.52 10.33
CA SER A 54 1.99 0.34 9.92
C SER A 54 1.98 1.71 10.61
N PHE A 55 0.81 2.28 10.90
CA PHE A 55 0.72 3.50 11.72
C PHE A 55 1.20 3.31 13.15
N LEU A 56 1.12 2.08 13.65
CA LEU A 56 1.67 1.71 14.97
C LEU A 56 3.16 1.34 14.90
N GLY A 57 3.77 1.41 13.72
CA GLY A 57 5.18 1.03 13.50
C GLY A 57 5.43 -0.47 13.44
N ASP A 58 4.38 -1.30 13.46
CA ASP A 58 4.49 -2.75 13.38
C ASP A 58 4.50 -3.24 11.93
N TYR A 59 5.59 -2.96 11.24
CA TYR A 59 5.76 -3.33 9.83
C TYR A 59 5.80 -4.85 9.61
N ALA A 60 6.23 -5.62 10.61
CA ALA A 60 6.23 -7.08 10.51
C ALA A 60 4.80 -7.63 10.40
N ARG A 61 3.89 -7.18 11.27
CA ARG A 61 2.47 -7.54 11.16
C ARG A 61 1.83 -6.96 9.89
N ALA A 62 2.13 -5.71 9.54
CA ALA A 62 1.62 -5.10 8.33
C ALA A 62 1.95 -5.94 7.07
N ILE A 63 3.18 -6.43 6.95
CA ILE A 63 3.61 -7.33 5.87
C ILE A 63 2.87 -8.67 5.93
N ALA A 64 2.71 -9.25 7.11
CA ALA A 64 1.98 -10.51 7.27
C ALA A 64 0.51 -10.38 6.81
N GLU A 65 -0.16 -9.30 7.17
CA GLU A 65 -1.53 -9.00 6.72
C GLU A 65 -1.62 -8.86 5.19
N CYS A 66 -0.69 -8.15 4.58
CA CYS A 66 -0.63 -8.05 3.13
C CYS A 66 -0.43 -9.41 2.45
N ARG A 67 0.35 -10.32 3.05
CA ARG A 67 0.50 -11.69 2.55
C ARG A 67 -0.81 -12.47 2.61
N GLU A 68 -1.60 -12.31 3.68
CA GLU A 68 -2.95 -12.90 3.76
C GLU A 68 -3.89 -12.29 2.69
N ALA A 69 -3.84 -10.98 2.47
CA ALA A 69 -4.59 -10.32 1.41
C ALA A 69 -4.29 -10.93 0.02
N ILE A 70 -3.02 -11.19 -0.28
CA ILE A 70 -2.57 -11.80 -1.53
C ILE A 70 -3.10 -13.24 -1.68
N LYS A 71 -3.22 -14.00 -0.61
CA LYS A 71 -3.83 -15.35 -0.64
C LYS A 71 -5.32 -15.27 -1.00
N VAL A 72 -6.02 -14.26 -0.50
CA VAL A 72 -7.46 -14.06 -0.78
C VAL A 72 -7.68 -13.61 -2.23
N ASP A 73 -6.90 -12.63 -2.69
CA ASP A 73 -6.96 -12.12 -4.07
C ASP A 73 -5.55 -11.77 -4.59
N PRO A 74 -4.91 -12.70 -5.33
CA PRO A 74 -3.59 -12.48 -5.90
C PRO A 74 -3.53 -11.35 -6.95
N GLU A 75 -4.67 -10.94 -7.51
CA GLU A 75 -4.74 -9.88 -8.53
C GLU A 75 -4.92 -8.49 -7.94
N PHE A 76 -5.13 -8.38 -6.62
CA PHE A 76 -5.23 -7.10 -5.92
C PHE A 76 -3.84 -6.49 -5.72
N GLY A 77 -3.56 -5.34 -6.33
CA GLY A 77 -2.23 -4.75 -6.39
C GLY A 77 -1.77 -4.02 -5.12
N ASN A 78 -2.71 -3.50 -4.33
CA ASN A 78 -2.40 -2.71 -3.14
C ASN A 78 -1.44 -3.42 -2.16
N PRO A 79 -1.70 -4.69 -1.74
CA PRO A 79 -0.83 -5.34 -0.77
C PRO A 79 0.60 -5.55 -1.27
N TYR A 80 0.81 -5.72 -2.57
CA TYR A 80 2.17 -5.82 -3.11
C TYR A 80 2.94 -4.51 -2.97
N ASN A 81 2.33 -3.37 -3.33
CA ASN A 81 2.94 -2.06 -3.14
C ASN A 81 3.20 -1.78 -1.66
N ASP A 82 2.26 -2.13 -0.80
CA ASP A 82 2.36 -1.88 0.64
C ASP A 82 3.49 -2.70 1.28
N ILE A 83 3.67 -3.98 0.91
CA ILE A 83 4.82 -4.78 1.34
C ILE A 83 6.13 -4.08 0.94
N GLY A 84 6.24 -3.63 -0.30
CA GLY A 84 7.42 -2.90 -0.77
C GLY A 84 7.69 -1.65 0.07
N ALA A 85 6.66 -0.86 0.35
CA ALA A 85 6.77 0.34 1.19
C ALA A 85 7.20 0.01 2.62
N TYR A 86 6.63 -1.03 3.24
CA TYR A 86 7.02 -1.45 4.60
C TYR A 86 8.44 -2.02 4.66
N LEU A 87 8.90 -2.70 3.61
CA LEU A 87 10.29 -3.14 3.50
C LEU A 87 11.26 -1.95 3.43
N ILE A 88 10.90 -0.88 2.74
CA ILE A 88 11.68 0.37 2.75
C ILE A 88 11.79 0.92 4.17
N GLU A 89 10.70 0.96 4.92
CA GLU A 89 10.70 1.44 6.32
C GLU A 89 11.59 0.56 7.23
N GLN A 90 11.76 -0.72 6.88
CA GLN A 90 12.69 -1.63 7.55
C GLN A 90 14.14 -1.52 7.03
N GLY A 91 14.42 -0.62 6.10
CA GLY A 91 15.74 -0.47 5.47
C GLY A 91 16.09 -1.55 4.43
N LYS A 92 15.12 -2.34 4.02
CA LYS A 92 15.29 -3.46 3.07
C LYS A 92 14.98 -3.03 1.64
N TRP A 93 15.77 -2.08 1.15
CA TRP A 93 15.53 -1.41 -0.12
C TRP A 93 15.53 -2.35 -1.34
N ASP A 94 16.51 -3.26 -1.42
CA ASP A 94 16.62 -4.19 -2.54
C ASP A 94 15.49 -5.23 -2.53
N GLU A 95 15.08 -5.69 -1.35
CA GLU A 95 13.96 -6.64 -1.20
C GLU A 95 12.62 -6.03 -1.62
N ALA A 96 12.47 -4.71 -1.54
CA ALA A 96 11.24 -4.01 -1.92
C ALA A 96 10.99 -4.01 -3.44
N ILE A 97 12.03 -4.02 -4.27
CA ILE A 97 11.95 -3.88 -5.73
C ILE A 97 10.97 -4.90 -6.37
N PRO A 98 11.11 -6.22 -6.16
CA PRO A 98 10.21 -7.18 -6.81
C PRO A 98 8.76 -7.04 -6.37
N TRP A 99 8.49 -6.49 -5.18
CA TRP A 99 7.13 -6.25 -4.73
C TRP A 99 6.45 -5.11 -5.48
N PHE A 100 7.17 -4.04 -5.76
CA PHE A 100 6.65 -2.96 -6.61
C PHE A 100 6.42 -3.42 -8.05
N GLU A 101 7.29 -4.25 -8.59
CA GLU A 101 7.12 -4.84 -9.93
C GLU A 101 5.85 -5.69 -10.00
N LYS A 102 5.59 -6.54 -8.99
CA LYS A 102 4.35 -7.32 -8.88
C LYS A 102 3.11 -6.43 -8.77
N ALA A 103 3.19 -5.32 -8.02
CA ALA A 103 2.09 -4.37 -7.92
C ALA A 103 1.74 -3.77 -9.31
N MET A 104 2.75 -3.45 -10.12
CA MET A 104 2.54 -2.92 -11.47
C MET A 104 1.87 -3.92 -12.41
N GLU A 105 2.11 -5.21 -12.23
CA GLU A 105 1.55 -6.30 -13.04
C GLU A 105 0.14 -6.72 -12.61
N ALA A 106 -0.26 -6.38 -11.37
CA ALA A 106 -1.56 -6.78 -10.82
C ALA A 106 -2.72 -6.23 -11.66
N LYS A 107 -3.72 -7.06 -11.92
CA LYS A 107 -4.84 -6.68 -12.78
C LYS A 107 -5.79 -5.69 -12.11
N ARG A 108 -6.00 -5.83 -10.80
CA ARG A 108 -6.89 -5.00 -10.00
C ARG A 108 -6.09 -4.04 -9.13
N TYR A 109 -5.62 -2.94 -9.74
CA TYR A 109 -4.87 -1.90 -9.05
C TYR A 109 -5.10 -0.53 -9.70
N GLU A 110 -5.75 0.36 -9.01
CA GLU A 110 -6.08 1.71 -9.52
C GLU A 110 -4.92 2.69 -9.37
N ALA A 111 -4.24 2.67 -8.23
CA ALA A 111 -3.20 3.65 -7.87
C ALA A 111 -1.80 3.26 -8.39
N ARG A 112 -1.68 2.98 -9.69
CA ARG A 112 -0.45 2.51 -10.34
C ARG A 112 0.72 3.50 -10.29
N CYS A 113 0.47 4.76 -9.93
CA CYS A 113 1.53 5.75 -9.73
C CYS A 113 2.40 5.43 -8.51
N TYR A 114 1.85 4.84 -7.45
CA TYR A 114 2.60 4.59 -6.21
C TYR A 114 3.77 3.62 -6.35
N PRO A 115 3.67 2.44 -6.98
CA PRO A 115 4.83 1.56 -7.14
C PRO A 115 5.93 2.19 -7.99
N HIS A 116 5.60 2.98 -9.02
CA HIS A 116 6.61 3.73 -9.77
C HIS A 116 7.30 4.78 -8.90
N PHE A 117 6.54 5.53 -8.11
CA PHE A 117 7.10 6.50 -7.18
C PHE A 117 8.02 5.83 -6.15
N ASN A 118 7.58 4.74 -5.55
CA ASN A 118 8.36 4.01 -4.55
C ASN A 118 9.63 3.40 -5.14
N LEU A 119 9.60 2.89 -6.38
CA LEU A 119 10.82 2.50 -7.10
C LEU A 119 11.76 3.68 -7.32
N GLY A 120 11.24 4.85 -7.63
CA GLY A 120 12.03 6.07 -7.72
C GLY A 120 12.78 6.35 -6.41
N ARG A 121 12.12 6.21 -5.26
CA ARG A 121 12.76 6.31 -3.94
C ARG A 121 13.87 5.28 -3.73
N VAL A 122 13.64 4.04 -4.16
CA VAL A 122 14.66 2.98 -4.06
C VAL A 122 15.90 3.34 -4.89
N TYR A 123 15.72 3.73 -6.15
CA TYR A 123 16.83 4.08 -7.02
C TYR A 123 17.53 5.37 -6.58
N GLU A 124 16.81 6.35 -6.06
CA GLU A 124 17.41 7.54 -5.44
C GLU A 124 18.29 7.16 -4.24
N HIS A 125 17.82 6.28 -3.36
CA HIS A 125 18.61 5.74 -2.24
C HIS A 125 19.89 5.00 -2.73
N LYS A 126 19.81 4.32 -3.84
CA LYS A 126 20.94 3.61 -4.47
C LYS A 126 21.85 4.51 -5.30
N HIS A 127 21.60 5.82 -5.33
CA HIS A 127 22.30 6.81 -6.15
C HIS A 127 22.21 6.55 -7.66
N ASP A 128 21.20 5.81 -8.11
CA ASP A 128 20.87 5.64 -9.51
C ASP A 128 19.87 6.72 -9.96
N TRP A 129 20.41 7.90 -10.17
CA TRP A 129 19.66 9.10 -10.47
C TRP A 129 18.85 9.01 -11.77
N THR A 130 19.38 8.28 -12.75
CA THR A 130 18.72 8.10 -14.04
C THR A 130 17.44 7.28 -13.88
N ARG A 131 17.53 6.10 -13.28
CA ARG A 131 16.35 5.27 -13.02
C ARG A 131 15.37 5.93 -12.05
N ALA A 132 15.86 6.62 -11.03
CA ALA A 132 15.02 7.35 -10.10
C ALA A 132 14.15 8.39 -10.83
N LYS A 133 14.76 9.19 -11.71
CA LYS A 133 14.06 10.22 -12.50
C LYS A 133 13.04 9.60 -13.46
N GLU A 134 13.38 8.50 -14.12
CA GLU A 134 12.45 7.78 -15.00
C GLU A 134 11.23 7.25 -14.23
N CYS A 135 11.45 6.67 -13.05
CA CYS A 135 10.36 6.18 -12.19
C CYS A 135 9.44 7.31 -11.72
N TYR A 136 9.99 8.42 -11.25
CA TYR A 136 9.19 9.58 -10.86
C TYR A 136 8.41 10.18 -12.04
N ALA A 137 9.02 10.22 -13.23
CA ALA A 137 8.35 10.69 -14.44
C ALA A 137 7.17 9.79 -14.82
N LYS A 138 7.31 8.47 -14.74
CA LYS A 138 6.23 7.50 -14.96
C LYS A 138 5.11 7.66 -13.93
N ALA A 139 5.43 7.82 -12.65
CA ALA A 139 4.46 8.05 -11.59
C ALA A 139 3.64 9.33 -11.86
N TYR A 140 4.31 10.41 -12.20
CA TYR A 140 3.65 11.69 -12.52
C TYR A 140 2.80 11.63 -13.79
N ALA A 141 3.24 10.88 -14.81
CA ALA A 141 2.47 10.67 -16.02
C ALA A 141 1.17 9.88 -15.77
N LEU A 142 1.20 8.94 -14.83
CA LEU A 142 0.02 8.14 -14.44
C LEU A 142 -0.99 8.91 -13.60
N ASP A 143 -0.52 9.78 -12.71
CA ASP A 143 -1.38 10.70 -11.95
C ASP A 143 -0.67 12.05 -11.74
N LYS A 144 -1.08 13.05 -12.51
CA LYS A 144 -0.51 14.40 -12.43
C LYS A 144 -0.89 15.16 -11.15
N ARG A 145 -1.85 14.65 -10.39
CA ARG A 145 -2.20 15.19 -9.06
C ARG A 145 -1.22 14.73 -8.00
N TYR A 146 -0.44 13.68 -8.28
CA TYR A 146 0.57 13.15 -7.37
C TYR A 146 1.84 14.01 -7.39
N THR A 147 1.77 15.14 -6.71
CA THR A 147 2.81 16.19 -6.72
C THR A 147 4.14 15.75 -6.10
N ALA A 148 4.16 14.71 -5.25
CA ALA A 148 5.38 14.14 -4.70
C ALA A 148 6.32 13.61 -5.79
N ALA A 149 5.78 13.01 -6.85
CA ALA A 149 6.57 12.56 -8.01
C ALA A 149 7.21 13.73 -8.75
N LEU A 150 6.45 14.82 -8.97
CA LEU A 150 6.98 16.03 -9.59
C LEU A 150 8.06 16.68 -8.72
N ALA A 151 7.88 16.70 -7.40
CA ALA A 151 8.89 17.20 -6.46
C ALA A 151 10.19 16.37 -6.54
N GLY A 152 10.10 15.05 -6.67
CA GLY A 152 11.24 14.17 -6.89
C GLY A 152 12.01 14.52 -8.16
N ILE A 153 11.31 14.72 -9.28
CA ILE A 153 11.93 15.12 -10.56
C ILE A 153 12.65 16.45 -10.40
N ARG A 154 12.02 17.45 -9.78
CA ARG A 154 12.60 18.79 -9.59
C ARG A 154 13.84 18.75 -8.71
N ARG A 155 13.80 17.99 -7.62
CA ARG A 155 14.94 17.80 -6.72
C ARG A 155 16.14 17.21 -7.45
N LEU A 156 15.93 16.14 -8.22
CA LEU A 156 17.01 15.50 -8.98
C LEU A 156 17.58 16.42 -10.07
N ARG A 157 16.76 17.23 -10.73
CA ARG A 157 17.26 18.22 -11.69
C ARG A 157 18.15 19.28 -11.03
N ALA A 158 17.74 19.79 -9.86
CA ALA A 158 18.49 20.81 -9.13
C ALA A 158 19.85 20.29 -8.62
N THR A 159 19.96 18.98 -8.36
CA THR A 159 21.22 18.37 -7.87
C THR A 159 22.26 18.20 -8.96
N PHE A 160 21.87 18.11 -10.24
CA PHE A 160 22.75 17.77 -11.37
C PHE A 160 22.85 18.86 -12.45
N ASN A 161 22.36 20.07 -12.19
CA ASN A 161 22.61 21.28 -12.95
C ASN A 161 23.54 22.21 -12.16
#